data_cdbbe35cc17db9d1ee6bf9f9ce352d4a
#
_entry.id   cdbbe35cc17db9d1ee6bf9f9ce352d4a
#
_cell.length_a   1.000
_cell.length_b   1.000
_cell.length_c   1.000
_cell.angle_alpha   90.00
_cell.angle_beta   90.00
_cell.angle_gamma   90.00
#
_symmetry.space_group_name_H-M   'P 1'
#
loop_
_entity.id
_entity.type
_entity.pdbx_description
1 polymer ?
#
loop_
_entity_poly.entity_id
_entity_poly.type
_entity_poly.pdbx_seq_one_letter_code
_entity_poly.pdbx_strand_id
1 'polypeptide(L)'
;MSKDKIPFVGLHAHSVAGSIFDGLGYPQEHMDFAYENGMDALALTDHGNMNGLAWQVLHAKKMQAAGKDFKPIFGCEAYFVPSIKEWHEEYDTIMQDKKAARAAKKEETSGATVEDEGASKKAARNI
;
A
#
# COMPACT_ATOMS: atom_id res chain seq x y z
N MET A 1 -31.15 5.30 20.13
CA MET A 1 -30.48 6.50 20.67
C MET A 1 -29.91 7.25 19.48
N SER A 2 -30.30 8.50 19.27
CA SER A 2 -29.64 9.35 18.28
C SER A 2 -28.22 9.58 18.78
N LYS A 3 -27.22 9.10 18.02
CA LYS A 3 -25.84 9.44 18.33
C LYS A 3 -25.63 10.91 17.95
N ASP A 4 -24.98 11.66 18.79
CA ASP A 4 -24.59 13.04 18.46
C ASP A 4 -23.74 13.01 17.20
N LYS A 5 -24.17 13.76 16.18
CA LYS A 5 -23.42 13.84 14.92
C LYS A 5 -22.11 14.57 15.16
N ILE A 6 -21.02 14.01 14.67
CA ILE A 6 -19.73 14.69 14.66
C ILE A 6 -19.65 15.49 13.36
N PRO A 7 -19.39 16.81 13.39
CA PRO A 7 -19.25 17.62 12.19
C PRO A 7 -17.89 17.41 11.54
N PHE A 8 -17.57 16.14 11.24
CA PHE A 8 -16.30 15.72 10.64
C PHE A 8 -16.57 14.66 9.58
N VAL A 9 -15.93 14.80 8.44
CA VAL A 9 -15.91 13.81 7.35
C VAL A 9 -14.46 13.46 7.06
N GLY A 10 -14.09 12.20 7.26
CA GLY A 10 -12.77 11.71 6.87
C GLY A 10 -12.65 11.68 5.36
N LEU A 11 -11.69 12.42 4.80
CA LEU A 11 -11.47 12.50 3.36
C LEU A 11 -10.24 11.70 2.89
N HIS A 12 -9.51 11.07 3.80
CA HIS A 12 -8.33 10.28 3.52
C HIS A 12 -8.30 9.06 4.46
N ALA A 13 -8.50 7.89 3.89
CA ALA A 13 -8.41 6.62 4.61
C ALA A 13 -8.02 5.50 3.65
N HIS A 14 -7.26 4.54 4.15
CA HIS A 14 -6.78 3.38 3.41
C HIS A 14 -7.41 2.09 3.92
N SER A 15 -7.77 1.22 3.00
CA SER A 15 -8.28 -0.12 3.32
C SER A 15 -7.27 -1.21 2.92
N VAL A 16 -7.36 -2.38 3.54
CA VAL A 16 -6.54 -3.55 3.15
C VAL A 16 -6.86 -4.04 1.75
N ALA A 17 -7.97 -3.62 1.15
CA ALA A 17 -8.36 -4.01 -0.20
C ALA A 17 -7.48 -3.39 -1.28
N GLY A 18 -6.93 -2.19 -1.03
CA GLY A 18 -6.12 -1.45 -1.98
C GLY A 18 -4.75 -1.00 -1.44
N SER A 19 -4.60 -0.92 -0.12
CA SER A 19 -3.39 -0.42 0.56
C SER A 19 -2.89 -1.45 1.56
N ILE A 20 -2.33 -2.55 1.07
CA ILE A 20 -1.97 -3.75 1.86
C ILE A 20 -0.98 -3.45 2.99
N PHE A 21 -0.10 -2.45 2.81
CA PHE A 21 0.99 -2.18 3.76
C PHE A 21 0.61 -1.25 4.90
N ASP A 22 -0.40 -0.40 4.72
CA ASP A 22 -0.79 0.62 5.69
C ASP A 22 -2.31 0.73 5.91
N GLY A 23 -3.12 0.01 5.12
CA GLY A 23 -4.55 -0.09 5.33
C GLY A 23 -4.90 -0.99 6.51
N LEU A 24 -5.81 -0.55 7.36
CA LEU A 24 -6.38 -1.33 8.46
C LEU A 24 -7.85 -1.62 8.16
N GLY A 25 -8.23 -2.90 8.11
CA GLY A 25 -9.62 -3.30 7.90
C GLY A 25 -10.12 -3.16 6.46
N TYR A 26 -11.26 -3.78 6.22
CA TYR A 26 -11.94 -3.73 4.92
C TYR A 26 -12.79 -2.46 4.77
N PRO A 27 -13.15 -2.06 3.54
CA PRO A 27 -13.98 -0.88 3.28
C PRO A 27 -15.25 -0.80 4.13
N GLN A 28 -15.97 -1.91 4.30
CA GLN A 28 -17.19 -1.97 5.09
C GLN A 28 -16.97 -1.72 6.57
N GLU A 29 -15.83 -2.17 7.12
CA GLU A 29 -15.49 -1.95 8.54
C GLU A 29 -15.22 -0.47 8.80
N HIS A 30 -14.54 0.21 7.88
CA HIS A 30 -14.33 1.66 7.96
C HIS A 30 -15.65 2.44 7.91
N MET A 31 -16.59 2.04 7.04
CA MET A 31 -17.89 2.69 6.91
C MET A 31 -18.74 2.48 8.17
N ASP A 32 -18.77 1.25 8.70
CA ASP A 32 -19.52 0.95 9.93
C ASP A 32 -18.92 1.71 11.12
N PHE A 33 -17.58 1.71 11.26
CA PHE A 33 -16.89 2.46 12.31
C PHE A 33 -17.21 3.97 12.24
N ALA A 34 -17.14 4.57 11.06
CA ALA A 34 -17.45 5.97 10.86
C ALA A 34 -18.90 6.28 11.27
N TYR A 35 -19.85 5.50 10.78
CA TYR A 35 -21.25 5.65 11.13
C TYR A 35 -21.52 5.46 12.63
N GLU A 36 -20.92 4.45 13.24
CA GLU A 36 -21.06 4.14 14.66
C GLU A 36 -20.49 5.23 15.56
N ASN A 37 -19.53 5.99 15.08
CA ASN A 37 -18.94 7.12 15.79
C ASN A 37 -19.56 8.48 15.42
N GLY A 38 -20.71 8.48 14.74
CA GLY A 38 -21.49 9.69 14.50
C GLY A 38 -21.09 10.47 13.25
N MET A 39 -20.20 9.95 12.42
CA MET A 39 -19.91 10.48 11.09
C MET A 39 -21.00 10.02 10.11
N ASP A 40 -21.41 10.87 9.19
CA ASP A 40 -22.39 10.55 8.16
C ASP A 40 -21.78 10.37 6.75
N ALA A 41 -20.46 10.50 6.64
CA ALA A 41 -19.71 10.25 5.41
C ALA A 41 -18.25 9.85 5.70
N LEU A 42 -17.64 9.12 4.75
CA LEU A 42 -16.21 8.78 4.77
C LEU A 42 -15.72 8.58 3.34
N ALA A 43 -14.53 9.09 3.02
CA ALA A 43 -13.80 8.75 1.82
C ALA A 43 -12.83 7.59 2.08
N LEU A 44 -12.78 6.62 1.15
CA LEU A 44 -11.65 5.70 1.02
C LEU A 44 -10.82 6.11 -0.19
N THR A 45 -9.51 6.23 0.03
CA THR A 45 -8.54 6.77 -0.92
C THR A 45 -7.29 5.89 -0.91
N ASP A 46 -7.43 4.64 -1.37
CA ASP A 46 -6.32 3.70 -1.43
C ASP A 46 -5.22 4.18 -2.40
N HIS A 47 -3.98 3.75 -2.17
CA HIS A 47 -2.79 4.15 -2.91
C HIS A 47 -2.84 3.76 -4.40
N GLY A 48 -3.07 4.73 -5.28
CA GLY A 48 -3.00 4.56 -6.73
C GLY A 48 -4.07 3.64 -7.33
N ASN A 49 -5.08 3.22 -6.55
CA ASN A 49 -6.11 2.31 -7.01
C ASN A 49 -7.45 2.51 -6.29
N MET A 50 -8.49 1.82 -6.77
CA MET A 50 -9.83 1.81 -6.19
C MET A 50 -10.32 0.36 -5.96
N ASN A 51 -9.46 -0.55 -5.55
CA ASN A 51 -9.80 -1.96 -5.39
C ASN A 51 -10.93 -2.19 -4.36
N GLY A 52 -11.06 -1.32 -3.36
CA GLY A 52 -12.13 -1.34 -2.37
C GLY A 52 -13.51 -0.88 -2.84
N LEU A 53 -13.62 -0.31 -4.06
CA LEU A 53 -14.85 0.34 -4.56
C LEU A 53 -16.07 -0.58 -4.55
N ALA A 54 -15.94 -1.82 -5.01
CA ALA A 54 -17.06 -2.75 -5.06
C ALA A 54 -17.63 -3.02 -3.67
N TRP A 55 -16.79 -3.21 -2.67
CA TRP A 55 -17.20 -3.39 -1.27
C TRP A 55 -17.88 -2.15 -0.71
N GLN A 56 -17.35 -0.95 -0.98
CA GLN A 56 -17.98 0.29 -0.56
C GLN A 56 -19.40 0.43 -1.13
N VAL A 57 -19.56 0.21 -2.43
CA VAL A 57 -20.87 0.34 -3.11
C VAL A 57 -21.87 -0.67 -2.56
N LEU A 58 -21.46 -1.94 -2.42
CA LEU A 58 -22.35 -2.99 -1.91
C LEU A 58 -22.73 -2.75 -0.45
N HIS A 59 -21.79 -2.31 0.37
CA HIS A 59 -22.04 -2.03 1.78
C HIS A 59 -22.91 -0.79 1.97
N ALA A 60 -22.68 0.27 1.19
CA ALA A 60 -23.54 1.46 1.21
C ALA A 60 -25.00 1.13 0.90
N LYS A 61 -25.25 0.26 -0.07
CA LYS A 61 -26.62 -0.23 -0.36
C LYS A 61 -27.23 -0.98 0.83
N LYS A 62 -26.45 -1.79 1.53
CA LYS A 62 -26.90 -2.50 2.75
C LYS A 62 -27.22 -1.52 3.88
N MET A 63 -26.35 -0.53 4.10
CA MET A 63 -26.57 0.51 5.11
C MET A 63 -27.86 1.29 4.81
N GLN A 64 -28.06 1.70 3.56
CA GLN A 64 -29.25 2.41 3.11
C GLN A 64 -30.52 1.56 3.29
N ALA A 65 -30.49 0.28 2.93
CA ALA A 65 -31.60 -0.64 3.13
C ALA A 65 -31.92 -0.84 4.62
N ALA A 66 -30.94 -0.71 5.51
CA ALA A 66 -31.11 -0.73 6.95
C ALA A 66 -31.52 0.63 7.56
N GLY A 67 -31.82 1.64 6.74
CA GLY A 67 -32.22 2.98 7.19
C GLY A 67 -31.08 3.82 7.77
N LYS A 68 -29.83 3.42 7.54
CA LYS A 68 -28.65 4.19 7.94
C LYS A 68 -28.36 5.25 6.88
N ASP A 69 -28.43 6.53 7.26
CA ASP A 69 -28.07 7.65 6.40
C ASP A 69 -26.54 7.83 6.45
N PHE A 70 -25.83 7.23 5.48
CA PHE A 70 -24.38 7.30 5.36
C PHE A 70 -23.97 7.47 3.91
N LYS A 71 -23.09 8.45 3.66
CA LYS A 71 -22.60 8.78 2.32
C LYS A 71 -21.17 8.26 2.11
N PRO A 72 -20.96 7.20 1.32
CA PRO A 72 -19.63 6.83 0.87
C PRO A 72 -19.09 7.88 -0.10
N ILE A 73 -17.84 8.25 0.05
CA ILE A 73 -17.11 9.09 -0.90
C ILE A 73 -16.06 8.20 -1.55
N PHE A 74 -16.10 8.12 -2.86
CA PHE A 74 -15.16 7.30 -3.63
C PHE A 74 -13.96 8.15 -4.05
N GLY A 75 -12.77 7.67 -3.74
CA GLY A 75 -11.53 8.40 -4.02
C GLY A 75 -10.37 7.46 -4.31
N CYS A 76 -9.26 8.07 -4.66
CA CYS A 76 -7.99 7.41 -4.87
C CYS A 76 -6.89 8.38 -4.44
N GLU A 77 -5.88 7.90 -3.72
CA GLU A 77 -4.67 8.67 -3.47
C GLU A 77 -3.81 8.63 -4.74
N ALA A 78 -3.87 9.70 -5.51
CA ALA A 78 -3.18 9.78 -6.79
C ALA A 78 -1.74 10.25 -6.62
N TYR A 79 -0.83 9.63 -7.36
CA TYR A 79 0.54 10.11 -7.49
C TYR A 79 0.60 11.22 -8.55
N PHE A 80 1.08 12.39 -8.13
CA PHE A 80 1.22 13.54 -9.01
C PHE A 80 2.69 13.73 -9.40
N VAL A 81 2.94 13.88 -10.69
CA VAL A 81 4.25 14.22 -11.25
C VAL A 81 4.10 15.37 -12.25
N PRO A 82 5.01 16.36 -12.28
CA PRO A 82 4.93 17.49 -13.20
C PRO A 82 4.98 17.09 -14.68
N SER A 83 5.75 16.04 -14.99
CA SER A 83 5.94 15.51 -16.34
C SER A 83 6.11 13.99 -16.28
N ILE A 84 5.24 13.26 -16.97
CA ILE A 84 5.34 11.79 -17.06
C ILE A 84 6.64 11.39 -17.79
N LYS A 85 7.08 12.17 -18.79
CA LYS A 85 8.30 11.90 -19.53
C LYS A 85 9.53 12.01 -18.63
N GLU A 86 9.67 13.10 -17.89
CA GLU A 86 10.77 13.33 -16.95
C GLU A 86 10.78 12.27 -15.85
N TRP A 87 9.61 11.92 -15.33
CA TRP A 87 9.49 10.86 -14.33
C TRP A 87 9.95 9.50 -14.85
N HIS A 88 9.64 9.14 -16.12
CA HIS A 88 10.11 7.90 -16.73
C HIS A 88 11.64 7.90 -16.88
N GLU A 89 12.23 9.01 -17.34
CA GLU A 89 13.67 9.14 -17.51
C GLU A 89 14.41 9.00 -16.16
N GLU A 90 13.90 9.63 -15.12
CA GLU A 90 14.43 9.51 -13.76
C GLU A 90 14.26 8.08 -13.19
N TYR A 91 13.09 7.49 -13.36
CA TYR A 91 12.80 6.13 -12.92
C TYR A 91 13.73 5.10 -13.58
N ASP A 92 13.93 5.20 -14.88
CA ASP A 92 14.81 4.30 -15.64
C ASP A 92 16.26 4.42 -15.15
N THR A 93 16.72 5.62 -14.86
CA THR A 93 18.06 5.87 -14.28
C THR A 93 18.19 5.20 -12.93
N ILE A 94 17.24 5.41 -12.02
CA ILE A 94 17.23 4.79 -10.68
C ILE A 94 17.21 3.26 -10.78
N MET A 95 16.47 2.70 -11.72
CA MET A 95 16.37 1.24 -11.90
C MET A 95 17.66 0.64 -12.44
N GLN A 96 18.36 1.35 -13.34
CA GLN A 96 19.68 0.95 -13.84
C GLN A 96 20.72 0.95 -12.71
N ASP A 97 20.77 2.00 -11.90
CA ASP A 97 21.68 2.11 -10.76
C ASP A 97 21.45 0.99 -9.73
N LYS A 98 20.19 0.72 -9.40
CA LYS A 98 19.83 -0.39 -8.51
C LYS A 98 20.23 -1.76 -9.07
N LYS A 99 20.11 -1.96 -10.38
CA LYS A 99 20.55 -3.19 -11.04
C LYS A 99 22.05 -3.35 -11.01
N ALA A 100 22.80 -2.29 -11.27
CA ALA A 100 24.27 -2.27 -11.19
C ALA A 100 24.75 -2.57 -9.76
N ALA A 101 24.16 -1.90 -8.76
CA ALA A 101 24.51 -2.14 -7.35
C ALA A 101 24.21 -3.57 -6.89
N ARG A 102 23.12 -4.18 -7.36
CA ARG A 102 22.81 -5.59 -7.07
C ARG A 102 23.80 -6.56 -7.74
N ALA A 103 24.24 -6.26 -8.95
CA ALA A 103 25.23 -7.06 -9.67
C ALA A 103 26.58 -7.03 -8.94
N ALA A 104 27.07 -5.84 -8.58
CA ALA A 104 28.32 -5.67 -7.83
C ALA A 104 28.31 -6.44 -6.49
N LYS A 105 27.19 -6.34 -5.74
CA LYS A 105 27.04 -7.05 -4.47
C LYS A 105 27.03 -8.58 -4.62
N LYS A 106 26.52 -9.09 -5.75
CA LYS A 106 26.53 -10.52 -6.06
C LYS A 106 27.92 -11.03 -6.41
N GLU A 107 28.72 -10.22 -7.08
CA GLU A 107 30.12 -10.54 -7.39
C GLU A 107 30.98 -10.59 -6.13
N GLU A 108 30.84 -9.63 -5.21
CA GLU A 108 31.54 -9.62 -3.92
C GLU A 108 31.22 -10.88 -3.10
N THR A 109 29.94 -11.27 -3.00
CA THR A 109 29.54 -12.48 -2.25
C THR A 109 30.00 -13.77 -2.93
N SER A 110 30.08 -13.81 -4.24
CA SER A 110 30.59 -14.95 -5.02
C SER A 110 32.11 -15.09 -4.91
N GLY A 111 32.84 -13.97 -4.85
CA GLY A 111 34.28 -13.96 -4.64
C GLY A 111 34.72 -14.47 -3.25
N ALA A 112 33.98 -14.06 -2.21
CA ALA A 112 34.26 -14.46 -0.83
C ALA A 112 34.10 -15.98 -0.59
N THR A 113 33.13 -16.63 -1.25
CA THR A 113 32.93 -18.09 -1.13
C THR A 113 34.03 -18.91 -1.79
N VAL A 114 34.67 -18.40 -2.85
CA VAL A 114 35.74 -19.10 -3.57
C VAL A 114 37.06 -19.05 -2.78
N GLU A 115 37.31 -17.95 -2.06
CA GLU A 115 38.50 -17.83 -1.22
C GLU A 115 38.46 -18.73 0.03
N ASP A 116 37.28 -18.88 0.63
CA ASP A 116 37.09 -19.73 1.81
C ASP A 116 37.17 -21.23 1.48
N GLU A 117 36.66 -21.68 0.33
CA GLU A 117 36.85 -23.06 -0.14
C GLU A 117 38.32 -23.36 -0.53
N GLY A 118 39.04 -22.38 -1.05
CA GLY A 118 40.45 -22.52 -1.39
C GLY A 118 41.35 -22.67 -0.15
N ALA A 119 41.06 -21.95 0.91
CA ALA A 119 41.79 -22.01 2.18
C ALA A 119 41.57 -23.36 2.90
N SER A 120 40.34 -23.85 2.90
CA SER A 120 39.97 -25.14 3.52
C SER A 120 40.61 -26.35 2.82
N LYS A 121 40.70 -26.34 1.49
CA LYS A 121 41.36 -27.41 0.72
C LYS A 121 42.92 -27.43 0.87
N LYS A 122 43.52 -26.27 1.18
CA LYS A 122 44.94 -26.16 1.40
C LYS A 122 45.35 -26.67 2.80
N ALA A 123 44.51 -26.48 3.81
CA ALA A 123 44.71 -27.01 5.16
C ALA A 123 44.59 -28.53 5.22
N ALA A 124 43.70 -29.15 4.44
CA ALA A 124 43.48 -30.61 4.40
C ALA A 124 44.58 -31.39 3.66
N ARG A 125 45.50 -30.72 2.96
CA ARG A 125 46.62 -31.37 2.23
C ARG A 125 47.92 -31.44 3.04
N ASN A 126 47.97 -30.84 4.23
CA ASN A 126 49.19 -30.79 5.07
C ASN A 126 49.02 -31.63 6.37
N ILE A 127 48.11 -32.55 6.40
CA ILE A 127 48.00 -33.63 7.38
C ILE A 127 48.19 -34.96 6.62
#